data_afedafd9c37929ad9fa440990ba5e987
#
_entry.id   afedafd9c37929ad9fa440990ba5e987
#
_cell.length_a   1.000
_cell.length_b   1.000
_cell.length_c   1.000
_cell.angle_alpha   90.00
_cell.angle_beta   90.00
_cell.angle_gamma   90.00
#
_symmetry.space_group_name_H-M   'P 1'
#
loop_
_entity.id
_entity.type
_entity.pdbx_description
1 polymer ?
#
loop_
_entity_poly.entity_id
_entity_poly.type
_entity_poly.pdbx_seq_one_letter_code
_entity_poly.pdbx_strand_id
1 'polypeptide(L)'
;MKKILLASACLLALTACSMPKQTKHDNKPNQSQSQSKPKKEEKVKTKTFAYNMPNGYNNKIVTYYQKDKIRAFDFMATKPTQEDEQDKSPEEISNIYQEELKSSDFYDKFSKLDGVTLEIKVSEDKKTVAQVAHFDLSKAKEKQVMAALGETTKDNLFKKLKEKPEDFFDFLLSQGFTEE
;
A
#
# COMPACT_ATOMS: atom_id res chain seq x y z
N MET A 1 -14.00 -35.34 18.85
CA MET A 1 -13.26 -34.57 19.87
C MET A 1 -11.77 -34.80 19.68
N LYS A 2 -11.07 -33.94 19.01
CA LYS A 2 -9.58 -33.86 19.03
C LYS A 2 -9.20 -32.41 18.81
N LYS A 3 -8.78 -31.79 19.90
CA LYS A 3 -8.24 -30.42 19.90
C LYS A 3 -6.84 -30.46 19.31
N ILE A 4 -6.60 -29.73 18.23
CA ILE A 4 -5.24 -29.49 17.70
C ILE A 4 -4.88 -28.06 18.07
N LEU A 5 -4.03 -27.93 19.08
CA LEU A 5 -3.35 -26.69 19.43
C LEU A 5 -2.16 -26.53 18.46
N LEU A 6 -2.20 -25.53 17.60
CA LEU A 6 -1.04 -25.07 16.84
C LEU A 6 -0.39 -23.91 17.58
N ALA A 7 0.67 -24.22 18.30
CA ALA A 7 1.56 -23.25 18.90
C ALA A 7 2.45 -22.64 17.83
N SER A 8 2.29 -21.35 17.56
CA SER A 8 3.18 -20.58 16.69
C SER A 8 4.40 -20.14 17.50
N ALA A 9 5.54 -20.78 17.28
CA ALA A 9 6.81 -20.43 17.90
C ALA A 9 7.47 -19.28 17.14
N CYS A 10 7.50 -18.09 17.75
CA CYS A 10 8.35 -16.98 17.31
C CYS A 10 9.82 -17.29 17.65
N LEU A 11 10.61 -17.62 16.65
CA LEU A 11 12.07 -17.73 16.75
C LEU A 11 12.69 -16.33 16.61
N LEU A 12 13.01 -15.74 17.78
CA LEU A 12 13.91 -14.59 17.86
C LEU A 12 15.35 -15.09 17.82
N ALA A 13 16.01 -14.97 16.68
CA ALA A 13 17.45 -15.21 16.56
C ALA A 13 18.23 -13.97 17.00
N LEU A 14 18.69 -13.98 18.25
CA LEU A 14 19.70 -13.05 18.76
C LEU A 14 21.08 -13.55 18.36
N THR A 15 21.68 -12.95 17.33
CA THR A 15 23.08 -13.15 17.03
C THR A 15 23.93 -12.24 17.91
N ALA A 16 24.55 -12.83 18.94
CA ALA A 16 25.56 -12.20 19.77
C ALA A 16 26.89 -12.11 18.97
N CYS A 17 27.39 -10.90 18.79
CA CYS A 17 28.75 -10.64 18.31
C CYS A 17 29.74 -10.95 19.40
N SER A 18 30.53 -12.00 19.24
CA SER A 18 31.73 -12.26 20.06
C SER A 18 32.91 -11.50 19.50
N MET A 19 33.57 -10.71 20.37
CA MET A 19 34.84 -10.02 20.10
C MET A 19 36.01 -11.02 20.08
N PRO A 20 36.95 -10.92 19.16
CA PRO A 20 38.29 -11.48 19.33
C PRO A 20 39.28 -10.44 19.87
N LYS A 21 40.14 -10.93 20.79
CA LYS A 21 41.21 -10.20 21.45
C LYS A 21 42.30 -9.71 20.49
N GLN A 22 42.86 -8.58 20.83
CA GLN A 22 44.03 -7.94 20.21
C GLN A 22 45.29 -8.80 20.30
N THR A 23 46.04 -8.89 19.18
CA THR A 23 47.48 -8.99 19.18
C THR A 23 48.08 -7.89 18.30
N LYS A 24 49.07 -7.18 18.88
CA LYS A 24 49.81 -6.09 18.24
C LYS A 24 50.79 -6.66 17.20
N HIS A 25 50.84 -6.05 16.03
CA HIS A 25 52.09 -5.87 15.25
C HIS A 25 51.98 -4.61 14.37
N ASP A 26 53.01 -3.80 14.50
CA ASP A 26 53.23 -2.56 13.73
C ASP A 26 53.49 -2.87 12.26
N ASN A 27 52.88 -2.10 11.35
CA ASN A 27 53.55 -1.43 10.22
C ASN A 27 52.54 -0.60 9.40
N LYS A 28 52.86 0.70 9.24
CA LYS A 28 52.22 1.61 8.29
C LYS A 28 52.68 1.26 6.85
N PRO A 29 51.92 1.57 5.76
CA PRO A 29 51.50 2.93 5.43
C PRO A 29 50.09 3.07 4.82
N ASN A 30 49.52 4.20 5.10
CA ASN A 30 48.60 5.04 4.33
C ASN A 30 47.79 4.42 3.17
N GLN A 31 46.51 4.16 3.42
CA GLN A 31 45.45 4.24 2.39
C GLN A 31 44.17 4.84 3.00
N SER A 32 43.84 6.02 2.45
CA SER A 32 42.59 6.75 2.71
C SER A 32 41.39 5.87 2.36
N GLN A 33 40.81 5.16 3.33
CA GLN A 33 39.48 4.55 3.18
C GLN A 33 38.45 5.58 3.63
N SER A 34 37.80 6.19 2.66
CA SER A 34 36.56 6.92 2.82
C SER A 34 35.49 5.93 3.39
N GLN A 35 35.32 5.96 4.71
CA GLN A 35 34.19 5.29 5.36
C GLN A 35 32.93 6.05 4.99
N SER A 36 32.19 5.52 4.00
CA SER A 36 30.82 5.90 3.76
C SER A 36 30.00 5.48 4.99
N LYS A 37 29.57 6.48 5.78
CA LYS A 37 28.60 6.27 6.87
C LYS A 37 27.40 5.52 6.31
N PRO A 38 26.87 4.47 6.98
CA PRO A 38 25.66 3.82 6.56
C PRO A 38 24.53 4.85 6.48
N LYS A 39 24.00 5.04 5.29
CA LYS A 39 22.88 5.93 5.01
C LYS A 39 21.68 5.38 5.77
N LYS A 40 21.27 6.06 6.84
CA LYS A 40 20.11 5.68 7.64
C LYS A 40 18.92 5.65 6.70
N GLU A 41 18.38 4.46 6.38
CA GLU A 41 17.16 4.33 5.60
C GLU A 41 16.02 5.00 6.37
N GLU A 42 15.48 6.05 5.82
CA GLU A 42 14.31 6.70 6.39
C GLU A 42 13.10 5.79 6.21
N LYS A 43 12.30 5.67 7.27
CA LYS A 43 11.07 4.86 7.26
C LYS A 43 10.05 5.45 6.28
N VAL A 44 9.34 4.58 5.58
CA VAL A 44 8.15 4.96 4.83
C VAL A 44 7.09 5.42 5.82
N LYS A 45 6.46 6.55 5.52
CA LYS A 45 5.33 7.12 6.27
C LYS A 45 4.05 6.88 5.48
N THR A 46 2.93 6.87 6.19
CA THR A 46 1.60 6.76 5.59
C THR A 46 0.73 7.95 5.97
N LYS A 47 -0.19 8.31 5.11
CA LYS A 47 -1.23 9.30 5.36
C LYS A 47 -2.50 8.86 4.63
N THR A 48 -3.64 8.95 5.32
CA THR A 48 -4.93 8.49 4.83
C THR A 48 -5.87 9.66 4.63
N PHE A 49 -6.57 9.65 3.52
CA PHE A 49 -7.61 10.61 3.16
C PHE A 49 -8.91 9.89 2.83
N ALA A 50 -10.03 10.37 3.33
CA ALA A 50 -11.34 9.78 3.09
C ALA A 50 -12.29 10.79 2.44
N TYR A 51 -13.13 10.29 1.54
CA TYR A 51 -14.25 11.00 0.96
C TYR A 51 -15.53 10.20 1.18
N ASN A 52 -16.35 10.64 2.12
CA ASN A 52 -17.60 10.00 2.47
C ASN A 52 -18.70 10.42 1.51
N MET A 53 -19.32 9.44 0.88
CA MET A 53 -20.46 9.65 -0.01
C MET A 53 -21.77 9.29 0.70
N PRO A 54 -22.91 9.82 0.21
CA PRO A 54 -24.22 9.36 0.65
C PRO A 54 -24.38 7.84 0.52
N ASN A 55 -25.28 7.25 1.30
CA ASN A 55 -25.62 5.81 1.26
C ASN A 55 -24.53 4.86 1.76
N GLY A 56 -23.60 5.33 2.59
CA GLY A 56 -22.58 4.47 3.19
C GLY A 56 -21.41 4.11 2.28
N TYR A 57 -21.34 4.67 1.09
CA TYR A 57 -20.17 4.56 0.23
C TYR A 57 -19.04 5.46 0.74
N ASN A 58 -17.82 4.97 0.66
CA ASN A 58 -16.65 5.70 1.09
C ASN A 58 -15.48 5.42 0.13
N ASN A 59 -14.79 6.48 -0.27
CA ASN A 59 -13.52 6.35 -0.98
C ASN A 59 -12.39 6.76 -0.06
N LYS A 60 -11.33 5.95 0.01
CA LYS A 60 -10.11 6.28 0.75
C LYS A 60 -8.90 6.24 -0.17
N ILE A 61 -7.97 7.14 0.09
CA ILE A 61 -6.64 7.13 -0.51
C ILE A 61 -5.62 7.02 0.63
N VAL A 62 -4.86 5.91 0.64
CA VAL A 62 -3.74 5.72 1.56
C VAL A 62 -2.46 5.97 0.78
N THR A 63 -1.69 6.97 1.18
CA THR A 63 -0.41 7.30 0.54
C THR A 63 0.75 6.74 1.34
N TYR A 64 1.73 6.16 0.64
CA TYR A 64 3.00 5.67 1.20
C TYR A 64 4.11 6.56 0.68
N TYR A 65 4.74 7.34 1.53
CA TYR A 65 5.75 8.33 1.12
C TYR A 65 7.03 8.24 1.94
N GLN A 66 8.11 8.65 1.32
CA GLN A 66 9.44 8.67 1.93
C GLN A 66 10.16 9.93 1.48
N LYS A 67 10.57 10.79 2.41
CA LYS A 67 11.07 12.13 2.15
C LYS A 67 10.04 12.97 1.38
N ASP A 68 10.46 13.42 0.22
CA ASP A 68 9.76 14.30 -0.71
C ASP A 68 9.04 13.55 -1.85
N LYS A 69 8.84 12.22 -1.71
CA LYS A 69 8.27 11.39 -2.79
C LYS A 69 7.21 10.42 -2.28
N ILE A 70 6.09 10.38 -2.97
CA ILE A 70 5.12 9.29 -2.85
C ILE A 70 5.70 8.07 -3.56
N ARG A 71 5.68 6.91 -2.90
CA ARG A 71 6.22 5.63 -3.38
C ARG A 71 5.14 4.70 -3.89
N ALA A 72 4.01 4.72 -3.21
CA ALA A 72 2.84 3.94 -3.55
C ALA A 72 1.58 4.63 -3.02
N PHE A 73 0.44 4.23 -3.50
CA PHE A 73 -0.84 4.59 -2.90
C PHE A 73 -1.87 3.46 -3.10
N ASP A 74 -2.83 3.39 -2.18
CA ASP A 74 -4.02 2.58 -2.31
C ASP A 74 -5.20 3.49 -2.63
N PHE A 75 -5.98 3.11 -3.61
CA PHE A 75 -7.34 3.62 -3.78
C PHE A 75 -8.31 2.55 -3.29
N MET A 76 -9.16 2.91 -2.33
CA MET A 76 -10.12 2.01 -1.71
C MET A 76 -11.53 2.55 -1.97
N ALA A 77 -12.35 1.77 -2.65
CA ALA A 77 -13.78 2.03 -2.80
C ALA A 77 -14.55 1.07 -1.88
N THR A 78 -15.17 1.61 -0.84
CA THR A 78 -15.91 0.83 0.16
C THR A 78 -17.41 0.98 -0.06
N LYS A 79 -18.14 -0.13 0.00
CA LYS A 79 -19.59 -0.18 -0.05
C LYS A 79 -20.15 -1.06 1.08
N PRO A 80 -21.41 -0.83 1.53
CA PRO A 80 -22.10 -1.78 2.41
C PRO A 80 -22.21 -3.15 1.75
N THR A 81 -22.10 -4.22 2.54
CA THR A 81 -22.50 -5.57 2.12
C THR A 81 -24.02 -5.67 2.06
N GLN A 82 -24.54 -6.58 1.28
CA GLN A 82 -26.00 -6.85 1.24
C GLN A 82 -26.42 -7.56 2.53
N GLU A 83 -27.68 -7.38 2.94
CA GLU A 83 -28.18 -7.95 4.20
C GLU A 83 -28.10 -9.48 4.21
N ASP A 84 -28.41 -10.12 3.10
CA ASP A 84 -28.35 -11.59 2.94
C ASP A 84 -26.93 -12.16 2.84
N GLU A 85 -25.92 -11.30 2.76
CA GLU A 85 -24.51 -11.69 2.77
C GLU A 85 -23.92 -11.67 4.19
N GLN A 86 -24.50 -10.91 5.11
CA GLN A 86 -23.94 -10.75 6.46
C GLN A 86 -23.94 -12.03 7.29
N ASP A 87 -24.79 -13.01 6.94
CA ASP A 87 -24.80 -14.35 7.55
C ASP A 87 -23.66 -15.24 7.06
N LYS A 88 -23.03 -14.90 5.92
CA LYS A 88 -21.91 -15.65 5.35
C LYS A 88 -20.61 -15.40 6.12
N SER A 89 -19.64 -16.27 5.94
CA SER A 89 -18.28 -16.04 6.44
C SER A 89 -17.59 -14.90 5.68
N PRO A 90 -16.60 -14.21 6.27
CA PRO A 90 -15.82 -13.19 5.55
C PRO A 90 -15.18 -13.71 4.26
N GLU A 91 -14.77 -14.98 4.24
CA GLU A 91 -14.20 -15.63 3.06
C GLU A 91 -15.22 -15.80 1.95
N GLU A 92 -16.45 -16.26 2.26
CA GLU A 92 -17.53 -16.38 1.29
C GLU A 92 -17.92 -15.02 0.72
N ILE A 93 -18.05 -13.97 1.56
CA ILE A 93 -18.30 -12.61 1.11
C ILE A 93 -17.17 -12.15 0.18
N SER A 94 -15.91 -12.33 0.60
CA SER A 94 -14.75 -11.95 -0.22
C SER A 94 -14.77 -12.63 -1.58
N ASN A 95 -15.12 -13.91 -1.66
CA ASN A 95 -15.18 -14.66 -2.91
C ASN A 95 -16.27 -14.13 -3.85
N ILE A 96 -17.45 -13.78 -3.34
CA ILE A 96 -18.54 -13.18 -4.12
C ILE A 96 -18.04 -11.89 -4.79
N TYR A 97 -17.47 -10.96 -4.00
CA TYR A 97 -17.00 -9.68 -4.51
C TYR A 97 -15.72 -9.81 -5.37
N GLN A 98 -14.93 -10.84 -5.14
CA GLN A 98 -13.78 -11.13 -6.00
C GLN A 98 -14.21 -11.59 -7.41
N GLU A 99 -15.27 -12.39 -7.52
CA GLU A 99 -15.83 -12.78 -8.82
C GLU A 99 -16.52 -11.59 -9.51
N GLU A 100 -17.22 -10.73 -8.76
CA GLU A 100 -17.76 -9.47 -9.27
C GLU A 100 -16.64 -8.58 -9.82
N LEU A 101 -15.55 -8.41 -9.06
CA LEU A 101 -14.38 -7.63 -9.48
C LEU A 101 -13.78 -8.21 -10.76
N LYS A 102 -13.53 -9.51 -10.82
CA LYS A 102 -12.93 -10.18 -11.99
C LYS A 102 -13.77 -10.06 -13.26
N SER A 103 -15.08 -9.92 -13.13
CA SER A 103 -15.99 -9.73 -14.25
C SER A 103 -16.12 -8.28 -14.72
N SER A 104 -15.43 -7.33 -14.06
CA SER A 104 -15.52 -5.92 -14.36
C SER A 104 -14.51 -5.46 -15.40
N ASP A 105 -14.87 -4.44 -16.20
CA ASP A 105 -13.95 -3.73 -17.10
C ASP A 105 -12.75 -3.13 -16.35
N PHE A 106 -12.95 -2.77 -15.07
CA PHE A 106 -11.88 -2.26 -14.23
C PHE A 106 -10.79 -3.31 -14.02
N TYR A 107 -11.18 -4.55 -13.67
CA TYR A 107 -10.23 -5.65 -13.51
C TYR A 107 -9.45 -5.93 -14.79
N ASP A 108 -10.14 -5.99 -15.93
CA ASP A 108 -9.52 -6.24 -17.23
C ASP A 108 -8.47 -5.21 -17.61
N LYS A 109 -8.71 -3.94 -17.24
CA LYS A 109 -7.80 -2.82 -17.54
C LYS A 109 -6.61 -2.76 -16.59
N PHE A 110 -6.81 -3.05 -15.29
CA PHE A 110 -5.81 -2.79 -14.26
C PHE A 110 -5.03 -4.02 -13.81
N SER A 111 -5.61 -5.23 -13.86
CA SER A 111 -4.95 -6.46 -13.39
C SER A 111 -3.70 -6.85 -14.17
N LYS A 112 -3.54 -6.31 -15.38
CA LYS A 112 -2.40 -6.59 -16.28
C LYS A 112 -1.30 -5.52 -16.22
N LEU A 113 -1.49 -4.47 -15.41
CA LEU A 113 -0.53 -3.38 -15.31
C LEU A 113 0.58 -3.70 -14.30
N ASP A 114 1.82 -3.47 -14.70
CA ASP A 114 2.96 -3.58 -13.79
C ASP A 114 2.78 -2.65 -12.59
N GLY A 115 3.02 -3.16 -11.38
CA GLY A 115 2.92 -2.38 -10.14
C GLY A 115 1.51 -2.08 -9.69
N VAL A 116 0.49 -2.71 -10.27
CA VAL A 116 -0.90 -2.61 -9.81
C VAL A 116 -1.37 -3.97 -9.28
N THR A 117 -1.98 -3.96 -8.09
CA THR A 117 -2.65 -5.14 -7.53
C THR A 117 -4.05 -4.78 -7.11
N LEU A 118 -4.98 -5.70 -7.30
CA LEU A 118 -6.39 -5.55 -6.96
C LEU A 118 -6.79 -6.61 -5.94
N GLU A 119 -7.46 -6.19 -4.87
CA GLU A 119 -7.92 -7.09 -3.82
C GLU A 119 -9.29 -6.67 -3.27
N ILE A 120 -9.99 -7.62 -2.65
CA ILE A 120 -11.21 -7.38 -1.89
C ILE A 120 -10.89 -7.52 -0.40
N LYS A 121 -11.35 -6.57 0.40
CA LYS A 121 -11.28 -6.60 1.87
C LYS A 121 -12.66 -6.53 2.46
N VAL A 122 -13.00 -7.47 3.33
CA VAL A 122 -14.25 -7.48 4.09
C VAL A 122 -13.94 -6.96 5.49
N SER A 123 -14.80 -6.06 6.03
CA SER A 123 -14.66 -5.57 7.41
C SER A 123 -14.88 -6.71 8.43
N GLU A 124 -14.30 -6.58 9.62
CA GLU A 124 -14.43 -7.58 10.69
C GLU A 124 -15.90 -7.82 11.09
N ASP A 125 -16.71 -6.76 11.08
CA ASP A 125 -18.14 -6.83 11.38
C ASP A 125 -18.98 -7.28 10.17
N LYS A 126 -18.37 -7.55 9.03
CA LYS A 126 -18.98 -8.00 7.77
C LYS A 126 -19.97 -7.00 7.16
N LYS A 127 -20.02 -5.77 7.64
CA LYS A 127 -20.99 -4.76 7.16
C LYS A 127 -20.53 -4.02 5.93
N THR A 128 -19.23 -4.04 5.63
CA THR A 128 -18.68 -3.36 4.47
C THR A 128 -17.67 -4.23 3.74
N VAL A 129 -17.58 -3.98 2.45
CA VAL A 129 -16.56 -4.55 1.59
C VAL A 129 -15.85 -3.42 0.86
N ALA A 130 -14.52 -3.50 0.80
CA ALA A 130 -13.67 -2.57 0.07
C ALA A 130 -12.99 -3.26 -1.11
N GLN A 131 -13.13 -2.66 -2.28
CA GLN A 131 -12.26 -2.92 -3.42
C GLN A 131 -11.02 -2.05 -3.27
N VAL A 132 -9.85 -2.66 -3.24
CA VAL A 132 -8.57 -1.97 -3.08
C VAL A 132 -7.74 -2.13 -4.34
N ALA A 133 -7.28 -1.00 -4.88
CA ALA A 133 -6.30 -0.95 -5.95
C ALA A 133 -5.02 -0.34 -5.38
N HIS A 134 -3.97 -1.16 -5.24
CA HIS A 134 -2.64 -0.73 -4.84
C HIS A 134 -1.81 -0.38 -6.05
N PHE A 135 -1.13 0.77 -6.03
CA PHE A 135 -0.25 1.26 -7.09
C PHE A 135 1.17 1.47 -6.54
N ASP A 136 2.10 0.62 -6.94
CA ASP A 136 3.54 0.80 -6.72
C ASP A 136 4.11 1.74 -7.79
N LEU A 137 4.36 3.00 -7.44
CA LEU A 137 4.80 4.03 -8.38
C LEU A 137 6.23 3.81 -8.90
N SER A 138 6.98 2.87 -8.33
CA SER A 138 8.29 2.47 -8.85
C SER A 138 8.18 1.56 -10.09
N LYS A 139 7.04 0.89 -10.26
CA LYS A 139 6.77 -0.08 -11.32
C LYS A 139 5.68 0.39 -12.28
N ALA A 140 4.63 1.03 -11.75
CA ALA A 140 3.49 1.49 -12.52
C ALA A 140 3.90 2.57 -13.55
N LYS A 141 3.55 2.32 -14.81
CA LYS A 141 3.83 3.25 -15.92
C LYS A 141 2.65 4.21 -16.08
N GLU A 142 2.86 5.49 -15.82
CA GLU A 142 1.83 6.54 -15.89
C GLU A 142 0.94 6.42 -17.12
N LYS A 143 1.55 6.34 -18.34
CA LYS A 143 0.78 6.24 -19.59
C LYS A 143 -0.19 5.07 -19.63
N GLN A 144 0.20 3.93 -19.06
CA GLN A 144 -0.63 2.72 -19.05
C GLN A 144 -1.79 2.89 -18.08
N VAL A 145 -1.52 3.41 -16.87
CA VAL A 145 -2.57 3.66 -15.87
C VAL A 145 -3.54 4.73 -16.36
N MET A 146 -3.05 5.82 -16.95
CA MET A 146 -3.89 6.87 -17.52
C MET A 146 -4.77 6.36 -18.66
N ALA A 147 -4.21 5.55 -19.55
CA ALA A 147 -4.99 4.91 -20.63
C ALA A 147 -6.08 3.98 -20.06
N ALA A 148 -5.78 3.24 -18.99
CA ALA A 148 -6.75 2.36 -18.31
C ALA A 148 -7.88 3.16 -17.63
N LEU A 149 -7.58 4.35 -17.08
CA LEU A 149 -8.58 5.28 -16.52
C LEU A 149 -9.41 5.99 -17.60
N GLY A 150 -8.98 5.94 -18.85
CA GLY A 150 -9.60 6.73 -19.91
C GLY A 150 -9.32 8.23 -19.81
N GLU A 151 -8.32 8.63 -19.02
CA GLU A 151 -7.95 10.02 -18.80
C GLU A 151 -6.91 10.46 -19.82
N THR A 152 -7.16 11.62 -20.42
CA THR A 152 -6.25 12.24 -21.40
C THR A 152 -5.75 13.61 -20.96
N THR A 153 -6.15 14.08 -19.78
CA THR A 153 -5.95 15.46 -19.35
C THR A 153 -4.55 15.73 -18.82
N LYS A 154 -4.08 16.96 -19.03
CA LYS A 154 -2.76 17.43 -18.58
C LYS A 154 -2.61 17.51 -17.06
N ASP A 155 -3.73 17.63 -16.34
CA ASP A 155 -3.80 17.72 -14.88
C ASP A 155 -4.57 16.51 -14.34
N ASN A 156 -3.86 15.43 -14.10
CA ASN A 156 -4.39 14.16 -13.62
C ASN A 156 -3.77 13.79 -12.26
N LEU A 157 -4.41 12.85 -11.58
CA LEU A 157 -3.96 12.32 -10.29
C LEU A 157 -2.48 11.88 -10.31
N PHE A 158 -2.05 11.20 -11.39
CA PHE A 158 -0.67 10.69 -11.51
C PHE A 158 0.38 11.80 -11.63
N LYS A 159 0.04 12.92 -12.26
CA LYS A 159 0.93 14.08 -12.30
C LYS A 159 1.11 14.65 -10.89
N LYS A 160 0.01 14.76 -10.14
CA LYS A 160 0.02 15.22 -8.76
C LYS A 160 0.83 14.30 -7.83
N LEU A 161 0.78 12.98 -8.04
CA LEU A 161 1.59 12.01 -7.29
C LEU A 161 3.11 12.16 -7.49
N LYS A 162 3.56 12.87 -8.53
CA LYS A 162 4.98 13.17 -8.78
C LYS A 162 5.45 14.45 -8.11
N GLU A 163 4.55 15.28 -7.65
CA GLU A 163 4.83 16.47 -6.86
C GLU A 163 5.29 16.08 -5.45
N LYS A 164 5.56 17.04 -4.59
CA LYS A 164 5.86 16.75 -3.19
C LYS A 164 4.62 16.15 -2.51
N PRO A 165 4.79 15.30 -1.50
CA PRO A 165 3.65 14.72 -0.79
C PRO A 165 2.66 15.77 -0.28
N GLU A 166 3.15 16.89 0.24
CA GLU A 166 2.34 17.97 0.76
C GLU A 166 1.44 18.58 -0.34
N ASP A 167 1.98 18.83 -1.54
CA ASP A 167 1.23 19.38 -2.68
C ASP A 167 0.11 18.43 -3.12
N PHE A 168 0.37 17.12 -3.05
CA PHE A 168 -0.65 16.10 -3.32
C PHE A 168 -1.71 16.04 -2.23
N PHE A 169 -1.33 16.17 -0.96
CA PHE A 169 -2.27 16.20 0.16
C PHE A 169 -3.19 17.40 0.07
N ASP A 170 -2.65 18.59 -0.22
CA ASP A 170 -3.42 19.80 -0.43
C ASP A 170 -4.39 19.66 -1.63
N PHE A 171 -3.94 18.98 -2.69
CA PHE A 171 -4.83 18.65 -3.81
C PHE A 171 -6.01 17.78 -3.35
N LEU A 172 -5.78 16.69 -2.59
CA LEU A 172 -6.86 15.83 -2.09
C LEU A 172 -7.84 16.61 -1.20
N LEU A 173 -7.34 17.44 -0.31
CA LEU A 173 -8.18 18.31 0.53
C LEU A 173 -9.03 19.25 -0.33
N SER A 174 -8.47 19.82 -1.40
CA SER A 174 -9.19 20.68 -2.34
C SER A 174 -10.30 19.95 -3.13
N GLN A 175 -10.15 18.61 -3.29
CA GLN A 175 -11.18 17.75 -3.90
C GLN A 175 -12.26 17.29 -2.91
N GLY A 176 -12.23 17.77 -1.67
CA GLY A 176 -13.23 17.44 -0.64
C GLY A 176 -12.91 16.19 0.18
N PHE A 177 -11.73 15.62 0.03
CA PHE A 177 -11.25 14.59 0.96
C PHE A 177 -10.93 15.22 2.32
N THR A 178 -11.03 14.42 3.37
CA THR A 178 -10.63 14.77 4.74
C THR A 178 -9.50 13.83 5.19
N GLU A 179 -8.53 14.38 5.91
CA GLU A 179 -7.46 13.56 6.52
C GLU A 179 -8.01 12.77 7.72
N GLU A 180 -7.61 11.48 7.86
CA GLU A 180 -7.94 10.59 8.98
C GLU A 180 -6.74 10.38 9.91
#